data_4cce6e3b4593e9205116fe3b177598e3
#
_entry.id   4cce6e3b4593e9205116fe3b177598e3
#
_cell.length_a   1.000
_cell.length_b   1.000
_cell.length_c   1.000
_cell.angle_alpha   90.00
_cell.angle_beta   90.00
_cell.angle_gamma   90.00
#
_symmetry.space_group_name_H-M   'P 1'
#
loop_
_entity.id
_entity.type
_entity.pdbx_description
1 polymer ?
#
loop_
_entity_poly.entity_id
_entity_poly.type
_entity_poly.pdbx_seq_one_letter_code
_entity_poly.pdbx_strand_id
1 'polypeptide(L)'
;MSRRYRGSLVVWALLLAYASLYPFLPLRPPGMEAVTGFFTAGRYVIRSDIAFNVVAYLPLGIFACLYFRGIGDERRVAILKAAVLSAAFSLAMEVMQLFVPNRHASLVDLASNAAGALLGALCFAEPMYSLATRPLGELRESLVIPGAWGDAGLVLVMLWLLAQLNPALPFFGAGDIGGEARMEIDILRAAAVAMSICGFGLFASALLKPEKGSLRVTLVLLSIAVWLKFAAAPLLLHSHYRAEWVDEARVAGLLLGLLAFVPLRGISRPGRIYLGLVLTLAGALFSKIFGSYSPVEELVRLFRWPHGQIGSFATLTRFLHELWPFAAVVFLSSLWVRERRAVAAAGAASTGASS
;
A
#
# COMPACT_ATOMS: atom_id res chain seq x y z
N MET A 1 -21.25 -5.02 7.80
CA MET A 1 -19.98 -4.56 8.39
C MET A 1 -18.85 -5.60 8.33
N SER A 2 -19.08 -6.86 8.68
CA SER A 2 -18.04 -7.91 8.75
C SER A 2 -17.26 -8.17 7.44
N ARG A 3 -17.93 -8.16 6.28
CA ARG A 3 -17.27 -8.39 4.97
C ARG A 3 -16.17 -7.38 4.63
N ARG A 4 -16.29 -6.12 5.09
CA ARG A 4 -15.33 -5.04 4.83
C ARG A 4 -13.99 -5.31 5.51
N TYR A 5 -14.01 -5.61 6.81
CA TYR A 5 -12.79 -5.87 7.56
C TYR A 5 -12.11 -7.19 7.19
N ARG A 6 -12.90 -8.18 6.71
CA ARG A 6 -12.35 -9.41 6.15
C ARG A 6 -11.42 -9.14 4.96
N GLY A 7 -11.81 -8.24 4.05
CA GLY A 7 -10.97 -7.86 2.91
C GLY A 7 -9.64 -7.25 3.35
N SER A 8 -9.68 -6.26 4.27
CA SER A 8 -8.48 -5.62 4.81
C SER A 8 -7.58 -6.60 5.57
N LEU A 9 -8.17 -7.51 6.36
CA LEU A 9 -7.45 -8.56 7.09
C LEU A 9 -6.69 -9.48 6.12
N VAL A 10 -7.37 -9.96 5.07
CA VAL A 10 -6.75 -10.85 4.07
C VAL A 10 -5.64 -10.13 3.30
N VAL A 11 -5.89 -8.91 2.84
CA VAL A 11 -4.87 -8.12 2.13
C VAL A 11 -3.64 -7.91 3.01
N TRP A 12 -3.83 -7.54 4.29
CA TRP A 12 -2.71 -7.32 5.18
C TRP A 12 -1.95 -8.60 5.50
N ALA A 13 -2.65 -9.72 5.72
CA ALA A 13 -2.01 -11.03 5.89
C ALA A 13 -1.18 -11.43 4.65
N LEU A 14 -1.68 -11.20 3.43
CA LEU A 14 -0.93 -11.44 2.20
C LEU A 14 0.32 -10.57 2.08
N LEU A 15 0.25 -9.29 2.48
CA LEU A 15 1.42 -8.40 2.51
C LEU A 15 2.48 -8.89 3.49
N LEU A 16 2.07 -9.32 4.69
CA LEU A 16 2.99 -9.91 5.67
C LEU A 16 3.59 -11.22 5.17
N ALA A 17 2.79 -12.09 4.55
CA ALA A 17 3.30 -13.33 3.96
C ALA A 17 4.34 -13.03 2.87
N TYR A 18 4.06 -12.05 1.99
CA TYR A 18 5.02 -11.61 0.97
C TYR A 18 6.32 -11.12 1.62
N ALA A 19 6.24 -10.21 2.59
CA ALA A 19 7.42 -9.66 3.26
C ALA A 19 8.23 -10.72 4.00
N SER A 20 7.54 -11.69 4.63
CA SER A 20 8.18 -12.76 5.41
C SER A 20 8.85 -13.82 4.55
N LEU A 21 8.27 -14.16 3.40
CA LEU A 21 8.66 -15.32 2.61
C LEU A 21 9.43 -14.98 1.33
N TYR A 22 9.50 -13.71 0.91
CA TYR A 22 10.32 -13.34 -0.25
C TYR A 22 11.80 -13.74 -0.02
N PRO A 23 12.51 -14.37 -0.99
CA PRO A 23 12.16 -14.52 -2.41
C PRO A 23 11.30 -15.74 -2.78
N PHE A 24 10.68 -16.46 -1.88
CA PHE A 24 9.83 -17.64 -2.03
C PHE A 24 10.53 -18.90 -2.53
N LEU A 25 11.42 -18.77 -3.50
CA LEU A 25 12.11 -19.89 -4.16
C LEU A 25 13.61 -19.61 -4.23
N PRO A 26 14.44 -20.68 -4.28
CA PRO A 26 14.07 -22.09 -4.15
C PRO A 26 13.75 -22.48 -2.71
N LEU A 27 12.78 -23.35 -2.48
CA LEU A 27 12.57 -23.95 -1.17
C LEU A 27 13.62 -25.05 -0.94
N ARG A 28 14.15 -25.13 0.28
CA ARG A 28 15.13 -26.14 0.70
C ARG A 28 14.72 -26.77 2.02
N PRO A 29 14.94 -28.07 2.23
CA PRO A 29 14.74 -28.67 3.55
C PRO A 29 15.57 -27.91 4.60
N PRO A 30 15.01 -27.64 5.81
CA PRO A 30 15.75 -26.96 6.85
C PRO A 30 16.90 -27.82 7.36
N GLY A 31 18.07 -27.22 7.44
CA GLY A 31 19.21 -27.83 8.16
C GLY A 31 18.96 -27.83 9.67
N MET A 32 19.65 -28.74 10.40
CA MET A 32 19.55 -28.81 11.86
C MET A 32 19.88 -27.46 12.53
N GLU A 33 20.81 -26.70 11.94
CA GLU A 33 21.19 -25.36 12.43
C GLU A 33 20.03 -24.35 12.35
N ALA A 34 19.21 -24.41 11.29
CA ALA A 34 18.05 -23.54 11.17
C ALA A 34 16.99 -23.86 12.24
N VAL A 35 16.77 -25.18 12.47
CA VAL A 35 15.81 -25.63 13.50
C VAL A 35 16.30 -25.28 14.91
N THR A 36 17.57 -25.52 15.23
CA THR A 36 18.13 -25.13 16.53
C THR A 36 18.22 -23.63 16.69
N GLY A 37 18.52 -22.90 15.62
CA GLY A 37 18.53 -21.43 15.57
C GLY A 37 17.20 -20.82 15.95
N PHE A 38 16.08 -21.42 15.55
CA PHE A 38 14.74 -20.98 15.94
C PHE A 38 14.58 -20.88 17.45
N PHE A 39 15.13 -21.82 18.22
CA PHE A 39 15.02 -21.86 19.67
C PHE A 39 16.13 -21.06 20.38
N THR A 40 17.26 -20.80 19.72
CA THR A 40 18.44 -20.19 20.35
C THR A 40 18.66 -18.73 19.97
N ALA A 41 17.74 -18.11 19.25
CA ALA A 41 17.84 -16.80 18.60
C ALA A 41 18.12 -15.59 19.52
N GLY A 42 18.28 -15.80 20.83
CA GLY A 42 18.62 -14.71 21.77
C GLY A 42 20.01 -14.09 21.58
N ARG A 43 20.89 -14.64 20.72
CA ARG A 43 22.28 -14.16 20.55
C ARG A 43 22.42 -12.94 19.62
N TYR A 44 21.46 -12.68 18.73
CA TYR A 44 21.55 -11.61 17.73
C TYR A 44 20.25 -10.82 17.58
N VAL A 45 19.67 -10.38 18.71
CA VAL A 45 18.43 -9.58 18.68
C VAL A 45 18.76 -8.15 18.27
N ILE A 46 18.37 -7.76 17.08
CA ILE A 46 18.47 -6.39 16.60
C ILE A 46 17.20 -5.63 17.04
N ARG A 47 17.35 -4.56 17.81
CA ARG A 47 16.21 -3.79 18.35
C ARG A 47 15.28 -3.24 17.26
N SER A 48 15.85 -2.85 16.11
CA SER A 48 15.05 -2.40 14.95
C SER A 48 14.14 -3.50 14.42
N ASP A 49 14.58 -4.76 14.40
CA ASP A 49 13.76 -5.87 13.89
C ASP A 49 12.54 -6.11 14.78
N ILE A 50 12.72 -6.05 16.10
CA ILE A 50 11.59 -6.10 17.04
C ILE A 50 10.60 -4.97 16.74
N ALA A 51 11.09 -3.73 16.57
CA ALA A 51 10.22 -2.60 16.27
C ALA A 51 9.48 -2.77 14.94
N PHE A 52 10.17 -3.23 13.89
CA PHE A 52 9.54 -3.52 12.59
C PHE A 52 8.47 -4.61 12.70
N ASN A 53 8.74 -5.69 13.41
CA ASN A 53 7.81 -6.78 13.61
C ASN A 53 6.55 -6.32 14.37
N VAL A 54 6.73 -5.58 15.47
CA VAL A 54 5.60 -5.02 16.24
C VAL A 54 4.76 -4.10 15.35
N VAL A 55 5.38 -3.15 14.64
CA VAL A 55 4.67 -2.20 13.77
C VAL A 55 3.97 -2.91 12.61
N ALA A 56 4.61 -3.90 11.99
CA ALA A 56 4.06 -4.64 10.86
C ALA A 56 2.83 -5.48 11.25
N TYR A 57 2.82 -6.08 12.44
CA TYR A 57 1.72 -6.92 12.91
C TYR A 57 0.60 -6.16 13.64
N LEU A 58 0.83 -4.89 14.00
CA LEU A 58 -0.19 -4.05 14.64
C LEU A 58 -1.47 -3.92 13.78
N PRO A 59 -1.41 -3.62 12.45
CA PRO A 59 -2.62 -3.58 11.62
C PRO A 59 -3.30 -4.95 11.48
N LEU A 60 -2.57 -6.07 11.50
CA LEU A 60 -3.17 -7.40 11.49
C LEU A 60 -4.07 -7.60 12.69
N GLY A 61 -3.59 -7.25 13.88
CA GLY A 61 -4.37 -7.31 15.11
C GLY A 61 -5.60 -6.39 15.10
N ILE A 62 -5.45 -5.17 14.57
CA ILE A 62 -6.55 -4.22 14.37
C ILE A 62 -7.62 -4.85 13.49
N PHE A 63 -7.27 -5.28 12.28
CA PHE A 63 -8.25 -5.79 11.31
C PHE A 63 -8.90 -7.10 11.78
N ALA A 64 -8.15 -7.98 12.46
CA ALA A 64 -8.69 -9.18 13.05
C ALA A 64 -9.71 -8.86 14.17
N CYS A 65 -9.38 -7.95 15.08
CA CYS A 65 -10.28 -7.51 16.14
C CYS A 65 -11.56 -6.86 15.57
N LEU A 66 -11.40 -5.96 14.58
CA LEU A 66 -12.53 -5.32 13.90
C LEU A 66 -13.43 -6.35 13.18
N TYR A 67 -12.83 -7.37 12.57
CA TYR A 67 -13.57 -8.46 11.93
C TYR A 67 -14.39 -9.25 12.94
N PHE A 68 -13.80 -9.71 14.06
CA PHE A 68 -14.48 -10.47 15.09
C PHE A 68 -15.56 -9.64 15.79
N ARG A 69 -15.30 -8.36 16.07
CA ARG A 69 -16.33 -7.43 16.57
C ARG A 69 -17.47 -7.25 15.56
N GLY A 70 -17.14 -7.18 14.28
CA GLY A 70 -18.13 -7.03 13.20
C GLY A 70 -19.04 -8.23 12.98
N ILE A 71 -18.69 -9.43 13.45
CA ILE A 71 -19.54 -10.63 13.43
C ILE A 71 -20.29 -10.85 14.75
N GLY A 72 -20.12 -9.96 15.74
CA GLY A 72 -20.90 -9.96 16.98
C GLY A 72 -20.16 -10.49 18.21
N ASP A 73 -18.85 -10.81 18.11
CA ASP A 73 -18.10 -11.24 19.28
C ASP A 73 -18.00 -10.13 20.33
N GLU A 74 -18.05 -10.49 21.60
CA GLU A 74 -17.75 -9.57 22.70
C GLU A 74 -16.30 -9.08 22.63
N ARG A 75 -16.03 -7.89 23.21
CA ARG A 75 -14.72 -7.24 23.19
C ARG A 75 -13.57 -8.19 23.58
N ARG A 76 -13.68 -8.83 24.73
CA ARG A 76 -12.61 -9.73 25.25
C ARG A 76 -12.37 -10.92 24.34
N VAL A 77 -13.45 -11.51 23.84
CA VAL A 77 -13.41 -12.64 22.91
C VAL A 77 -12.79 -12.24 21.57
N ALA A 78 -13.15 -11.08 21.05
CA ALA A 78 -12.59 -10.56 19.81
C ALA A 78 -11.08 -10.28 19.91
N ILE A 79 -10.63 -9.70 21.04
CA ILE A 79 -9.19 -9.48 21.30
C ILE A 79 -8.46 -10.82 21.37
N LEU A 80 -8.98 -11.78 22.13
CA LEU A 80 -8.36 -13.09 22.27
C LEU A 80 -8.27 -13.81 20.93
N LYS A 81 -9.38 -13.86 20.16
CA LYS A 81 -9.39 -14.46 18.82
C LYS A 81 -8.42 -13.77 17.87
N ALA A 82 -8.35 -12.44 17.90
CA ALA A 82 -7.40 -11.68 17.08
C ALA A 82 -5.94 -11.99 17.44
N ALA A 83 -5.62 -12.05 18.73
CA ALA A 83 -4.28 -12.38 19.22
C ALA A 83 -3.89 -13.82 18.82
N VAL A 84 -4.77 -14.79 19.05
CA VAL A 84 -4.54 -16.20 18.72
C VAL A 84 -4.37 -16.39 17.19
N LEU A 85 -5.26 -15.80 16.38
CA LEU A 85 -5.19 -15.87 14.92
C LEU A 85 -3.86 -15.29 14.42
N SER A 86 -3.47 -14.13 14.93
CA SER A 86 -2.25 -13.43 14.49
C SER A 86 -0.99 -14.18 14.94
N ALA A 87 -0.99 -14.74 16.15
CA ALA A 87 0.13 -15.56 16.64
C ALA A 87 0.25 -16.87 15.83
N ALA A 88 -0.86 -17.53 15.52
CA ALA A 88 -0.87 -18.71 14.66
C ALA A 88 -0.38 -18.41 13.25
N PHE A 89 -0.80 -17.28 12.68
CA PHE A 89 -0.31 -16.81 11.39
C PHE A 89 1.20 -16.54 11.44
N SER A 90 1.69 -15.83 12.48
CA SER A 90 3.11 -15.57 12.66
C SER A 90 3.91 -16.88 12.78
N LEU A 91 3.44 -17.83 13.59
CA LEU A 91 4.09 -19.14 13.71
C LEU A 91 4.15 -19.86 12.37
N ALA A 92 3.09 -19.83 11.58
CA ALA A 92 3.10 -20.41 10.25
C ALA A 92 4.15 -19.75 9.34
N MET A 93 4.31 -18.42 9.40
CA MET A 93 5.35 -17.70 8.65
C MET A 93 6.75 -18.10 9.10
N GLU A 94 7.01 -18.17 10.41
CA GLU A 94 8.30 -18.59 10.97
C GLU A 94 8.65 -20.04 10.55
N VAL A 95 7.69 -20.95 10.61
CA VAL A 95 7.89 -22.33 10.14
C VAL A 95 8.20 -22.37 8.64
N MET A 96 7.50 -21.58 7.82
CA MET A 96 7.79 -21.52 6.38
C MET A 96 9.16 -20.89 6.10
N GLN A 97 9.61 -19.94 6.89
CA GLN A 97 10.94 -19.32 6.75
C GLN A 97 12.08 -20.32 6.95
N LEU A 98 11.89 -21.39 7.73
CA LEU A 98 12.89 -22.46 7.85
C LEU A 98 13.24 -23.12 6.49
N PHE A 99 12.32 -23.06 5.53
CA PHE A 99 12.51 -23.64 4.20
C PHE A 99 13.00 -22.62 3.16
N VAL A 100 13.02 -21.33 3.50
CA VAL A 100 13.43 -20.24 2.60
C VAL A 100 14.90 -19.88 2.85
N PRO A 101 15.80 -20.03 1.86
CA PRO A 101 17.21 -19.65 2.00
C PRO A 101 17.35 -18.17 2.43
N ASN A 102 18.35 -17.88 3.25
CA ASN A 102 18.65 -16.54 3.76
C ASN A 102 17.57 -15.93 4.66
N ARG A 103 16.61 -16.74 5.14
CA ARG A 103 15.69 -16.36 6.21
C ARG A 103 16.07 -17.08 7.50
N HIS A 104 15.87 -16.38 8.61
CA HIS A 104 16.15 -16.89 9.93
C HIS A 104 14.88 -16.80 10.77
N ALA A 105 14.25 -17.96 10.97
CA ALA A 105 13.10 -18.05 11.85
C ALA A 105 13.53 -17.86 13.31
N SER A 106 12.72 -17.16 14.11
CA SER A 106 13.08 -16.78 15.46
C SER A 106 11.89 -16.72 16.42
N LEU A 107 12.04 -17.28 17.62
CA LEU A 107 11.04 -17.10 18.69
C LEU A 107 10.88 -15.63 19.09
N VAL A 108 11.93 -14.81 18.95
CA VAL A 108 11.84 -13.37 19.23
C VAL A 108 10.94 -12.67 18.22
N ASP A 109 11.03 -13.07 16.94
CA ASP A 109 10.17 -12.53 15.89
C ASP A 109 8.71 -12.97 16.11
N LEU A 110 8.49 -14.23 16.44
CA LEU A 110 7.16 -14.72 16.83
C LEU A 110 6.57 -13.92 18.01
N ALA A 111 7.36 -13.68 19.04
CA ALA A 111 6.91 -12.94 20.22
C ALA A 111 6.62 -11.46 19.91
N SER A 112 7.49 -10.80 19.13
CA SER A 112 7.32 -9.40 18.74
C SER A 112 6.13 -9.21 17.80
N ASN A 113 5.91 -10.14 16.87
CA ASN A 113 4.73 -10.18 15.99
C ASN A 113 3.43 -10.33 16.78
N ALA A 114 3.40 -11.30 17.70
CA ALA A 114 2.25 -11.53 18.58
C ALA A 114 1.97 -10.32 19.49
N ALA A 115 3.02 -9.69 20.04
CA ALA A 115 2.90 -8.47 20.84
C ALA A 115 2.33 -7.30 20.00
N GLY A 116 2.83 -7.11 18.78
CA GLY A 116 2.30 -6.09 17.86
C GLY A 116 0.82 -6.28 17.54
N ALA A 117 0.41 -7.51 17.21
CA ALA A 117 -0.97 -7.83 16.96
C ALA A 117 -1.88 -7.65 18.19
N LEU A 118 -1.40 -8.05 19.38
CA LEU A 118 -2.13 -7.85 20.63
C LEU A 118 -2.30 -6.35 20.93
N LEU A 119 -1.25 -5.55 20.78
CA LEU A 119 -1.32 -4.09 20.93
C LEU A 119 -2.33 -3.48 19.95
N GLY A 120 -2.32 -3.90 18.68
CA GLY A 120 -3.29 -3.46 17.70
C GLY A 120 -4.73 -3.81 18.10
N ALA A 121 -4.98 -5.04 18.53
CA ALA A 121 -6.29 -5.48 18.99
C ALA A 121 -6.76 -4.70 20.24
N LEU A 122 -5.88 -4.44 21.20
CA LEU A 122 -6.20 -3.70 22.43
C LEU A 122 -6.50 -2.23 22.13
N CYS A 123 -5.69 -1.56 21.29
CA CYS A 123 -5.88 -0.15 20.93
C CYS A 123 -7.23 0.11 20.26
N PHE A 124 -7.73 -0.85 19.46
CA PHE A 124 -8.97 -0.69 18.71
C PHE A 124 -10.17 -1.43 19.31
N ALA A 125 -10.02 -2.00 20.50
CA ALA A 125 -11.13 -2.72 21.14
C ALA A 125 -12.21 -1.80 21.75
N GLU A 126 -11.85 -0.62 22.28
CA GLU A 126 -12.69 0.51 22.74
C GLU A 126 -11.91 1.41 23.73
N PRO A 127 -12.11 2.70 23.80
CA PRO A 127 -13.09 3.56 23.10
C PRO A 127 -12.69 3.95 21.68
N MET A 128 -11.47 3.63 21.24
CA MET A 128 -10.96 4.01 19.91
C MET A 128 -11.78 3.38 18.76
N TYR A 129 -12.45 2.25 19.01
CA TYR A 129 -13.35 1.67 18.01
C TYR A 129 -14.45 2.64 17.60
N SER A 130 -15.13 3.24 18.57
CA SER A 130 -16.21 4.21 18.28
C SER A 130 -15.67 5.55 17.78
N LEU A 131 -14.52 6.02 18.31
CA LEU A 131 -13.90 7.27 17.92
C LEU A 131 -13.28 7.19 16.50
N ALA A 132 -12.71 6.05 16.13
CA ALA A 132 -12.07 5.90 14.81
C ALA A 132 -13.03 5.36 13.74
N THR A 133 -13.87 4.38 14.05
CA THR A 133 -14.68 3.70 13.03
C THR A 133 -15.93 4.47 12.63
N ARG A 134 -16.54 5.26 13.52
CA ARG A 134 -17.71 6.07 13.18
C ARG A 134 -17.31 7.22 12.22
N PRO A 135 -16.41 8.14 12.59
CA PRO A 135 -16.05 9.24 11.69
C PRO A 135 -15.41 8.77 10.39
N LEU A 136 -14.58 7.72 10.42
CA LEU A 136 -14.03 7.13 9.21
C LEU A 136 -15.10 6.44 8.36
N GLY A 137 -16.08 5.79 8.99
CA GLY A 137 -17.23 5.19 8.32
C GLY A 137 -18.12 6.25 7.67
N GLU A 138 -18.47 7.31 8.41
CA GLU A 138 -19.24 8.44 7.91
C GLU A 138 -18.52 9.18 6.78
N LEU A 139 -17.21 9.43 6.92
CA LEU A 139 -16.38 10.04 5.89
C LEU A 139 -16.35 9.17 4.63
N ARG A 140 -16.15 7.85 4.77
CA ARG A 140 -16.21 6.92 3.64
C ARG A 140 -17.61 6.93 2.99
N GLU A 141 -18.67 6.86 3.77
CA GLU A 141 -20.03 6.86 3.26
C GLU A 141 -20.42 8.19 2.60
N SER A 142 -19.88 9.30 3.07
CA SER A 142 -20.10 10.62 2.50
C SER A 142 -19.32 10.87 1.20
N LEU A 143 -18.11 10.33 1.07
CA LEU A 143 -17.20 10.64 -0.03
C LEU A 143 -17.12 9.56 -1.09
N VAL A 144 -17.09 8.29 -0.71
CA VAL A 144 -16.70 7.18 -1.60
C VAL A 144 -17.94 6.48 -2.16
N ILE A 145 -17.82 6.00 -3.42
CA ILE A 145 -18.87 5.18 -4.05
C ILE A 145 -19.21 3.96 -3.18
N PRO A 146 -20.49 3.56 -3.12
CA PRO A 146 -20.94 2.47 -2.27
C PRO A 146 -20.48 1.09 -2.76
N GLY A 147 -20.44 0.14 -1.83
CA GLY A 147 -20.22 -1.28 -2.11
C GLY A 147 -18.77 -1.67 -2.34
N ALA A 148 -18.59 -2.87 -2.89
CA ALA A 148 -17.29 -3.51 -3.05
C ALA A 148 -16.30 -2.71 -3.91
N TRP A 149 -16.78 -1.93 -4.87
CA TRP A 149 -15.94 -1.07 -5.71
C TRP A 149 -15.29 0.05 -4.90
N GLY A 150 -16.05 0.70 -4.03
CA GLY A 150 -15.47 1.71 -3.13
C GLY A 150 -14.46 1.10 -2.17
N ASP A 151 -14.76 -0.09 -1.63
CA ASP A 151 -13.86 -0.79 -0.71
C ASP A 151 -12.56 -1.22 -1.43
N ALA A 152 -12.64 -1.76 -2.64
CA ALA A 152 -11.48 -2.12 -3.44
C ALA A 152 -10.60 -0.91 -3.79
N GLY A 153 -11.22 0.20 -4.19
CA GLY A 153 -10.51 1.43 -4.46
C GLY A 153 -9.81 2.01 -3.22
N LEU A 154 -10.43 1.95 -2.05
CA LEU A 154 -9.78 2.35 -0.79
C LEU A 154 -8.60 1.45 -0.42
N VAL A 155 -8.70 0.14 -0.69
CA VAL A 155 -7.56 -0.77 -0.54
C VAL A 155 -6.41 -0.34 -1.45
N LEU A 156 -6.68 -0.01 -2.71
CA LEU A 156 -5.64 0.49 -3.63
C LEU A 156 -5.01 1.80 -3.13
N VAL A 157 -5.80 2.74 -2.59
CA VAL A 157 -5.25 3.96 -1.96
C VAL A 157 -4.37 3.62 -0.77
N MET A 158 -4.79 2.69 0.08
CA MET A 158 -4.00 2.24 1.24
C MET A 158 -2.66 1.61 0.80
N LEU A 159 -2.68 0.73 -0.22
CA LEU A 159 -1.48 0.11 -0.76
C LEU A 159 -0.53 1.14 -1.37
N TRP A 160 -1.07 2.15 -2.06
CA TRP A 160 -0.28 3.26 -2.59
C TRP A 160 0.37 4.08 -1.47
N LEU A 161 -0.37 4.42 -0.42
CA LEU A 161 0.17 5.13 0.75
C LEU A 161 1.24 4.30 1.48
N LEU A 162 1.04 2.99 1.59
CA LEU A 162 2.03 2.09 2.18
C LEU A 162 3.36 2.11 1.41
N ALA A 163 3.30 2.15 0.07
CA ALA A 163 4.50 2.28 -0.75
C ALA A 163 5.24 3.62 -0.48
N GLN A 164 4.51 4.69 -0.11
CA GLN A 164 5.12 5.99 0.20
C GLN A 164 5.91 6.01 1.52
N LEU A 165 5.75 5.01 2.39
CA LEU A 165 6.59 4.87 3.58
C LEU A 165 8.06 4.56 3.26
N ASN A 166 8.36 4.08 2.05
CA ASN A 166 9.73 3.88 1.61
C ASN A 166 10.30 5.17 0.98
N PRO A 167 11.19 5.88 1.68
CA PRO A 167 11.75 7.12 1.15
C PRO A 167 12.84 6.88 0.10
N ALA A 168 13.33 5.65 -0.07
CA ALA A 168 14.28 5.29 -1.11
C ALA A 168 13.62 5.13 -2.49
N LEU A 169 12.28 5.15 -2.57
CA LEU A 169 11.55 5.16 -3.83
C LEU A 169 11.16 6.58 -4.21
N PRO A 170 11.20 6.95 -5.50
CA PRO A 170 10.79 8.27 -5.94
C PRO A 170 9.29 8.50 -5.69
N PHE A 171 8.92 9.75 -5.51
CA PHE A 171 7.52 10.16 -5.43
C PHE A 171 6.95 10.31 -6.84
N PHE A 172 6.24 9.33 -7.34
CA PHE A 172 5.82 9.22 -8.73
C PHE A 172 7.00 9.42 -9.69
N GLY A 173 7.56 8.38 -10.18
CA GLY A 173 8.69 8.51 -11.10
C GLY A 173 9.34 7.19 -11.40
N ALA A 174 10.37 7.29 -12.24
CA ALA A 174 11.13 6.16 -12.73
C ALA A 174 12.30 5.81 -11.78
N GLY A 175 12.47 4.54 -11.51
CA GLY A 175 13.65 4.02 -10.82
C GLY A 175 13.69 4.24 -9.32
N ASP A 176 14.86 4.04 -8.76
CA ASP A 176 15.20 4.25 -7.36
C ASP A 176 15.98 5.56 -7.19
N ILE A 177 16.03 6.14 -5.99
CA ILE A 177 16.79 7.37 -5.76
C ILE A 177 18.32 7.18 -5.88
N GLY A 178 18.83 5.97 -5.65
CA GLY A 178 20.25 5.64 -5.77
C GLY A 178 20.67 5.13 -7.17
N GLY A 179 19.73 5.00 -8.11
CA GLY A 179 20.01 4.54 -9.46
C GLY A 179 20.54 5.67 -10.35
N GLU A 180 21.53 5.38 -11.19
CA GLU A 180 21.91 6.31 -12.24
C GLU A 180 20.73 6.55 -13.18
N ALA A 181 20.26 7.78 -13.25
CA ALA A 181 19.14 8.13 -14.12
C ALA A 181 19.58 8.01 -15.58
N ARG A 182 19.04 7.00 -16.30
CA ARG A 182 19.22 6.90 -17.77
C ARG A 182 18.50 8.02 -18.54
N MET A 183 17.68 8.80 -17.85
CA MET A 183 17.03 9.96 -18.46
C MET A 183 17.95 11.17 -18.41
N GLU A 184 18.66 11.40 -19.48
CA GLU A 184 19.41 12.64 -19.70
C GLU A 184 18.51 13.87 -19.84
N ILE A 185 17.19 13.69 -19.96
CA ILE A 185 16.23 14.75 -20.23
C ILE A 185 15.24 14.86 -19.07
N ASP A 186 15.41 15.85 -18.21
CA ASP A 186 14.51 16.19 -17.10
C ASP A 186 13.06 16.37 -17.54
N ILE A 187 12.83 16.78 -18.79
CA ILE A 187 11.50 16.95 -19.39
C ILE A 187 10.74 15.61 -19.46
N LEU A 188 11.38 14.51 -19.86
CA LEU A 188 10.72 13.20 -19.95
C LEU A 188 10.39 12.66 -18.55
N ARG A 189 11.27 12.91 -17.57
CA ARG A 189 11.03 12.58 -16.17
C ARG A 189 9.86 13.39 -15.62
N ALA A 190 9.82 14.70 -15.85
CA ALA A 190 8.73 15.57 -15.46
C ALA A 190 7.40 15.13 -16.12
N ALA A 191 7.43 14.76 -17.41
CA ALA A 191 6.25 14.26 -18.10
C ALA A 191 5.72 12.95 -17.51
N ALA A 192 6.61 11.99 -17.19
CA ALA A 192 6.22 10.72 -16.55
C ALA A 192 5.54 10.97 -15.19
N VAL A 193 6.12 11.86 -14.37
CA VAL A 193 5.55 12.26 -13.08
C VAL A 193 4.21 12.97 -13.30
N ALA A 194 4.12 13.90 -14.26
CA ALA A 194 2.88 14.63 -14.53
C ALA A 194 1.74 13.67 -14.94
N MET A 195 2.00 12.71 -15.83
CA MET A 195 1.03 11.68 -16.22
C MET A 195 0.59 10.84 -15.02
N SER A 196 1.52 10.43 -14.17
CA SER A 196 1.23 9.62 -12.98
C SER A 196 0.40 10.39 -11.95
N ILE A 197 0.71 11.65 -11.68
CA ILE A 197 -0.05 12.53 -10.76
C ILE A 197 -1.45 12.80 -11.28
N CYS A 198 -1.57 13.16 -12.57
CA CYS A 198 -2.86 13.41 -13.19
C CYS A 198 -3.71 12.13 -13.21
N GLY A 199 -3.12 10.98 -13.57
CA GLY A 199 -3.76 9.67 -13.54
C GLY A 199 -4.24 9.30 -12.14
N PHE A 200 -3.42 9.53 -11.10
CA PHE A 200 -3.80 9.32 -9.71
C PHE A 200 -4.96 10.23 -9.27
N GLY A 201 -4.94 11.51 -9.66
CA GLY A 201 -6.03 12.44 -9.38
C GLY A 201 -7.35 12.00 -10.02
N LEU A 202 -7.31 11.52 -11.27
CA LEU A 202 -8.48 10.97 -11.96
C LEU A 202 -8.93 9.64 -11.34
N PHE A 203 -8.02 8.76 -10.94
CA PHE A 203 -8.31 7.55 -10.17
C PHE A 203 -9.04 7.90 -8.86
N ALA A 204 -8.49 8.83 -8.07
CA ALA A 204 -9.13 9.30 -6.83
C ALA A 204 -10.52 9.89 -7.11
N SER A 205 -10.67 10.69 -8.18
CA SER A 205 -11.96 11.22 -8.63
C SER A 205 -12.98 10.13 -9.00
N ALA A 206 -12.53 9.01 -9.58
CA ALA A 206 -13.38 7.89 -9.92
C ALA A 206 -13.95 7.15 -8.70
N LEU A 207 -13.23 7.17 -7.58
CA LEU A 207 -13.68 6.60 -6.30
C LEU A 207 -14.70 7.44 -5.57
N LEU A 208 -14.78 8.73 -5.87
CA LEU A 208 -15.67 9.65 -5.18
C LEU A 208 -17.09 9.61 -5.76
N LYS A 209 -18.08 9.87 -4.89
CA LYS A 209 -19.43 10.16 -5.32
C LYS A 209 -19.44 11.42 -6.21
N PRO A 210 -20.37 11.52 -7.16
CA PRO A 210 -20.58 12.75 -7.91
C PRO A 210 -20.68 13.96 -6.96
N GLU A 211 -20.18 15.11 -7.39
CA GLU A 211 -20.21 16.40 -6.64
C GLU A 211 -19.29 16.51 -5.44
N LYS A 212 -18.54 15.49 -5.06
CA LYS A 212 -17.53 15.61 -3.98
C LYS A 212 -16.23 16.19 -4.52
N GLY A 213 -15.62 17.07 -3.75
CA GLY A 213 -14.44 17.84 -4.11
C GLY A 213 -13.20 16.99 -4.44
N SER A 214 -13.13 16.44 -5.65
CA SER A 214 -12.04 15.54 -6.08
C SER A 214 -10.65 16.19 -5.97
N LEU A 215 -10.54 17.49 -6.28
CA LEU A 215 -9.27 18.22 -6.12
C LEU A 215 -8.83 18.23 -4.63
N ARG A 216 -9.75 18.55 -3.72
CA ARG A 216 -9.44 18.58 -2.28
C ARG A 216 -8.98 17.21 -1.77
N VAL A 217 -9.68 16.16 -2.16
CA VAL A 217 -9.31 14.78 -1.74
C VAL A 217 -7.96 14.38 -2.33
N THR A 218 -7.72 14.66 -3.62
CA THR A 218 -6.43 14.40 -4.27
C THR A 218 -5.30 15.14 -3.57
N LEU A 219 -5.47 16.44 -3.28
CA LEU A 219 -4.46 17.24 -2.57
C LEU A 219 -4.19 16.70 -1.17
N VAL A 220 -5.22 16.31 -0.43
CA VAL A 220 -5.06 15.71 0.90
C VAL A 220 -4.26 14.39 0.82
N LEU A 221 -4.58 13.50 -0.13
CA LEU A 221 -3.86 12.25 -0.30
C LEU A 221 -2.39 12.47 -0.69
N LEU A 222 -2.12 13.40 -1.61
CA LEU A 222 -0.76 13.76 -2.00
C LEU A 222 0.02 14.38 -0.83
N SER A 223 -0.64 15.26 -0.05
CA SER A 223 -0.02 15.85 1.15
C SER A 223 0.33 14.80 2.19
N ILE A 224 -0.57 13.83 2.43
CA ILE A 224 -0.29 12.70 3.33
C ILE A 224 0.91 11.90 2.82
N ALA A 225 0.98 11.62 1.53
CA ALA A 225 2.08 10.84 0.93
C ALA A 225 3.42 11.57 1.04
N VAL A 226 3.46 12.88 0.77
CA VAL A 226 4.65 13.72 0.94
C VAL A 226 5.08 13.73 2.41
N TRP A 227 4.13 13.90 3.32
CA TRP A 227 4.41 13.92 4.76
C TRP A 227 4.97 12.57 5.24
N LEU A 228 4.41 11.43 4.77
CA LEU A 228 4.92 10.10 5.10
C LEU A 228 6.38 9.94 4.66
N LYS A 229 6.72 10.34 3.43
CA LYS A 229 8.11 10.30 2.94
C LYS A 229 9.02 11.21 3.74
N PHE A 230 8.57 12.43 3.98
CA PHE A 230 9.34 13.42 4.75
C PHE A 230 9.60 12.95 6.19
N ALA A 231 8.64 12.31 6.82
CA ALA A 231 8.80 11.72 8.15
C ALA A 231 9.68 10.46 8.15
N ALA A 232 9.56 9.61 7.12
CA ALA A 232 10.33 8.37 7.02
C ALA A 232 11.81 8.58 6.65
N ALA A 233 12.12 9.56 5.79
CA ALA A 233 13.47 9.79 5.30
C ALA A 233 14.52 10.02 6.41
N PRO A 234 14.33 10.90 7.40
CA PRO A 234 15.31 11.10 8.47
C PRO A 234 15.42 9.89 9.41
N LEU A 235 14.38 9.07 9.49
CA LEU A 235 14.39 7.87 10.32
C LEU A 235 15.11 6.70 9.65
N LEU A 236 14.88 6.51 8.36
CA LEU A 236 15.28 5.31 7.65
C LEU A 236 16.55 5.49 6.80
N LEU A 237 16.77 6.63 6.16
CA LEU A 237 17.87 6.85 5.24
C LEU A 237 19.12 7.45 5.90
N HIS A 238 20.27 7.15 5.33
CA HIS A 238 21.49 7.89 5.63
C HIS A 238 21.33 9.38 5.30
N SER A 239 22.07 10.25 5.99
CA SER A 239 21.85 11.71 5.95
C SER A 239 21.92 12.33 4.55
N HIS A 240 22.83 11.83 3.70
CA HIS A 240 23.02 12.34 2.34
C HIS A 240 21.92 11.97 1.35
N TYR A 241 21.15 10.88 1.61
CA TYR A 241 20.05 10.46 0.71
C TYR A 241 18.68 11.05 1.08
N ARG A 242 18.56 11.78 2.18
CA ARG A 242 17.25 12.19 2.75
C ARG A 242 16.42 13.09 1.84
N ALA A 243 17.06 13.84 0.95
CA ALA A 243 16.39 14.76 0.04
C ALA A 243 16.37 14.30 -1.42
N GLU A 244 17.02 13.19 -1.77
CA GLU A 244 17.17 12.74 -3.16
C GLU A 244 15.86 12.29 -3.83
N TRP A 245 14.81 12.01 -3.03
CA TRP A 245 13.49 11.72 -3.58
C TRP A 245 12.77 12.96 -4.13
N VAL A 246 13.33 14.16 -3.93
CA VAL A 246 12.83 15.43 -4.45
C VAL A 246 13.89 16.01 -5.37
N ASP A 247 13.55 16.22 -6.64
CA ASP A 247 14.35 16.94 -7.63
C ASP A 247 13.47 17.93 -8.41
N GLU A 248 14.09 18.79 -9.20
CA GLU A 248 13.38 19.82 -9.97
C GLU A 248 12.40 19.23 -10.98
N ALA A 249 12.77 18.15 -11.65
CA ALA A 249 11.91 17.47 -12.62
C ALA A 249 10.67 16.84 -11.95
N ARG A 250 10.84 16.26 -10.74
CA ARG A 250 9.70 15.70 -9.98
C ARG A 250 8.77 16.79 -9.47
N VAL A 251 9.31 17.91 -9.00
CA VAL A 251 8.52 19.06 -8.57
C VAL A 251 7.77 19.67 -9.77
N ALA A 252 8.44 19.88 -10.89
CA ALA A 252 7.79 20.35 -12.12
C ALA A 252 6.70 19.39 -12.60
N GLY A 253 6.97 18.09 -12.60
CA GLY A 253 6.00 17.06 -12.96
C GLY A 253 4.78 17.03 -12.03
N LEU A 254 4.97 17.18 -10.71
CA LEU A 254 3.89 17.30 -9.74
C LEU A 254 2.99 18.51 -10.05
N LEU A 255 3.59 19.67 -10.28
CA LEU A 255 2.84 20.89 -10.59
C LEU A 255 2.10 20.77 -11.92
N LEU A 256 2.77 20.30 -12.98
CA LEU A 256 2.16 20.08 -14.29
C LEU A 256 1.01 19.06 -14.25
N GLY A 257 1.20 17.96 -13.52
CA GLY A 257 0.17 16.94 -13.33
C GLY A 257 -1.08 17.45 -12.60
N LEU A 258 -0.88 18.26 -11.55
CA LEU A 258 -1.98 18.93 -10.84
C LEU A 258 -2.67 19.97 -11.73
N LEU A 259 -1.92 20.78 -12.47
CA LEU A 259 -2.49 21.74 -13.42
C LEU A 259 -3.32 21.05 -14.50
N ALA A 260 -2.84 19.95 -15.07
CA ALA A 260 -3.57 19.15 -16.04
C ALA A 260 -4.83 18.50 -15.42
N PHE A 261 -4.76 18.04 -14.18
CA PHE A 261 -5.91 17.44 -13.48
C PHE A 261 -7.07 18.41 -13.26
N VAL A 262 -6.79 19.72 -13.03
CA VAL A 262 -7.83 20.72 -12.73
C VAL A 262 -8.90 20.82 -13.82
N PRO A 263 -8.61 20.98 -15.11
CA PRO A 263 -9.63 20.99 -16.16
C PRO A 263 -10.22 19.59 -16.41
N LEU A 264 -9.41 18.53 -16.35
CA LEU A 264 -9.84 17.15 -16.65
C LEU A 264 -10.86 16.61 -15.65
N ARG A 265 -10.89 17.09 -14.41
CA ARG A 265 -11.93 16.72 -13.44
C ARG A 265 -13.33 17.17 -13.84
N GLY A 266 -13.47 18.15 -14.74
CA GLY A 266 -14.75 18.65 -15.27
C GLY A 266 -15.35 17.77 -16.37
N ILE A 267 -14.61 16.82 -16.91
CA ILE A 267 -15.09 15.89 -17.95
C ILE A 267 -16.10 14.91 -17.34
N SER A 268 -16.97 14.34 -18.20
CA SER A 268 -17.92 13.31 -17.80
C SER A 268 -17.26 12.15 -17.03
N ARG A 269 -17.99 11.54 -16.12
CA ARG A 269 -17.44 10.45 -15.27
C ARG A 269 -16.82 9.31 -16.08
N PRO A 270 -17.45 8.76 -17.17
CA PRO A 270 -16.79 7.75 -17.99
C PRO A 270 -15.51 8.24 -18.67
N GLY A 271 -15.48 9.50 -19.09
CA GLY A 271 -14.29 10.14 -19.68
C GLY A 271 -13.14 10.26 -18.67
N ARG A 272 -13.44 10.66 -17.42
CA ARG A 272 -12.44 10.71 -16.35
C ARG A 272 -11.85 9.35 -16.02
N ILE A 273 -12.67 8.31 -15.97
CA ILE A 273 -12.22 6.93 -15.72
C ILE A 273 -11.31 6.47 -16.86
N TYR A 274 -11.70 6.70 -18.12
CA TYR A 274 -10.89 6.35 -19.29
C TYR A 274 -9.55 7.10 -19.33
N LEU A 275 -9.57 8.41 -19.15
CA LEU A 275 -8.33 9.21 -19.11
C LEU A 275 -7.44 8.85 -17.93
N GLY A 276 -8.03 8.58 -16.77
CA GLY A 276 -7.30 8.09 -15.60
C GLY A 276 -6.58 6.78 -15.88
N LEU A 277 -7.24 5.84 -16.56
CA LEU A 277 -6.65 4.58 -17.01
C LEU A 277 -5.48 4.85 -17.96
N VAL A 278 -5.68 5.65 -19.02
CA VAL A 278 -4.66 5.93 -20.04
C VAL A 278 -3.44 6.62 -19.41
N LEU A 279 -3.66 7.65 -18.60
CA LEU A 279 -2.56 8.41 -17.99
C LEU A 279 -1.80 7.60 -16.92
N THR A 280 -2.51 6.77 -16.13
CA THR A 280 -1.84 5.88 -15.18
C THR A 280 -0.98 4.84 -15.88
N LEU A 281 -1.50 4.24 -16.97
CA LEU A 281 -0.74 3.27 -17.77
C LEU A 281 0.45 3.94 -18.47
N ALA A 282 0.23 5.09 -19.09
CA ALA A 282 1.30 5.84 -19.78
C ALA A 282 2.41 6.24 -18.80
N GLY A 283 2.06 6.81 -17.64
CA GLY A 283 3.03 7.15 -16.60
C GLY A 283 3.84 5.94 -16.11
N ALA A 284 3.17 4.79 -15.92
CA ALA A 284 3.84 3.56 -15.52
C ALA A 284 4.79 3.02 -16.61
N LEU A 285 4.35 3.01 -17.86
CA LEU A 285 5.19 2.57 -18.99
C LEU A 285 6.40 3.49 -19.20
N PHE A 286 6.20 4.79 -19.17
CA PHE A 286 7.31 5.75 -19.22
C PHE A 286 8.30 5.53 -18.08
N SER A 287 7.79 5.35 -16.86
CA SER A 287 8.62 5.05 -15.70
C SER A 287 9.41 3.74 -15.85
N LYS A 288 8.83 2.71 -16.47
CA LYS A 288 9.50 1.43 -16.72
C LYS A 288 10.53 1.49 -17.86
N ILE A 289 10.23 2.22 -18.93
CA ILE A 289 11.12 2.32 -20.10
C ILE A 289 12.35 3.18 -19.79
N PHE A 290 12.16 4.29 -19.07
CA PHE A 290 13.19 5.30 -18.85
C PHE A 290 13.77 5.31 -17.44
N GLY A 291 13.22 4.54 -16.50
CA GLY A 291 13.71 4.48 -15.13
C GLY A 291 14.89 3.54 -14.97
N SER A 292 15.83 3.89 -14.10
CA SER A 292 16.86 2.99 -13.59
C SER A 292 16.37 2.31 -12.33
N TYR A 293 16.49 0.98 -12.29
CA TYR A 293 16.14 0.17 -11.14
C TYR A 293 17.41 -0.54 -10.66
N SER A 294 17.84 -0.20 -9.45
CA SER A 294 18.93 -0.89 -8.79
C SER A 294 18.48 -2.27 -8.30
N PRO A 295 19.37 -3.25 -8.15
CA PRO A 295 19.09 -4.45 -7.34
C PRO A 295 18.60 -4.08 -5.95
N VAL A 296 17.79 -4.96 -5.34
CA VAL A 296 17.23 -4.70 -3.99
C VAL A 296 18.34 -4.53 -2.95
N GLU A 297 19.45 -5.23 -3.13
CA GLU A 297 20.65 -5.16 -2.29
C GLU A 297 21.27 -3.76 -2.28
N GLU A 298 21.28 -3.08 -3.42
CA GLU A 298 21.76 -1.70 -3.53
C GLU A 298 20.77 -0.72 -2.90
N LEU A 299 19.48 -0.91 -3.16
CA LEU A 299 18.43 -0.11 -2.53
C LEU A 299 18.51 -0.17 -1.00
N VAL A 300 18.73 -1.37 -0.45
CA VAL A 300 18.85 -1.57 1.00
C VAL A 300 20.06 -0.84 1.60
N ARG A 301 21.15 -0.65 0.85
CA ARG A 301 22.34 0.11 1.31
C ARG A 301 22.06 1.59 1.56
N LEU A 302 20.98 2.14 1.00
CA LEU A 302 20.59 3.53 1.27
C LEU A 302 20.06 3.72 2.70
N PHE A 303 19.62 2.62 3.34
CA PHE A 303 19.06 2.66 4.68
C PHE A 303 20.15 2.63 5.75
N ARG A 304 19.86 3.24 6.91
CA ARG A 304 20.76 3.28 8.07
C ARG A 304 21.13 1.89 8.63
N TRP A 305 20.22 0.93 8.49
CA TRP A 305 20.36 -0.44 8.98
C TRP A 305 20.11 -1.40 7.82
N PRO A 306 21.12 -1.64 6.95
CA PRO A 306 20.92 -2.41 5.71
C PRO A 306 20.80 -3.93 5.95
N HIS A 307 20.35 -4.34 7.13
CA HIS A 307 20.24 -5.74 7.56
C HIS A 307 18.87 -6.02 8.18
N GLY A 308 18.51 -7.30 8.29
CA GLY A 308 17.29 -7.75 8.94
C GLY A 308 16.01 -7.39 8.18
N GLN A 309 14.99 -6.97 8.91
CA GLN A 309 13.64 -6.75 8.39
C GLN A 309 13.52 -5.56 7.41
N ILE A 310 14.50 -4.67 7.38
CA ILE A 310 14.50 -3.54 6.42
C ILE A 310 14.53 -4.03 4.97
N GLY A 311 15.19 -5.14 4.68
CA GLY A 311 15.19 -5.76 3.35
C GLY A 311 13.79 -6.21 2.93
N SER A 312 13.04 -6.82 3.85
CA SER A 312 11.64 -7.22 3.63
C SER A 312 10.75 -6.02 3.37
N PHE A 313 10.91 -4.95 4.16
CA PHE A 313 10.19 -3.69 4.00
C PHE A 313 10.50 -3.03 2.64
N ALA A 314 11.78 -2.92 2.28
CA ALA A 314 12.21 -2.32 1.01
C ALA A 314 11.66 -3.10 -0.19
N THR A 315 11.73 -4.43 -0.15
CA THR A 315 11.21 -5.30 -1.21
C THR A 315 9.69 -5.20 -1.36
N LEU A 316 8.96 -5.28 -0.24
CA LEU A 316 7.49 -5.17 -0.25
C LEU A 316 7.04 -3.82 -0.81
N THR A 317 7.59 -2.74 -0.29
CA THR A 317 7.19 -1.39 -0.69
C THR A 317 7.56 -1.08 -2.13
N ARG A 318 8.69 -1.60 -2.63
CA ARG A 318 9.07 -1.54 -4.03
C ARG A 318 8.10 -2.34 -4.90
N PHE A 319 7.77 -3.57 -4.51
CA PHE A 319 6.78 -4.38 -5.22
C PHE A 319 5.43 -3.65 -5.31
N LEU A 320 4.96 -3.07 -4.21
CA LEU A 320 3.72 -2.29 -4.20
C LEU A 320 3.81 -1.06 -5.11
N HIS A 321 4.92 -0.34 -5.08
CA HIS A 321 5.15 0.83 -5.93
C HIS A 321 5.09 0.47 -7.42
N GLU A 322 5.69 -0.65 -7.79
CA GLU A 322 5.73 -1.12 -9.17
C GLU A 322 4.41 -1.75 -9.66
N LEU A 323 3.71 -2.47 -8.77
CA LEU A 323 2.46 -3.16 -9.11
C LEU A 323 1.26 -2.21 -9.11
N TRP A 324 1.27 -1.19 -8.26
CA TRP A 324 0.10 -0.33 -8.03
C TRP A 324 -0.50 0.29 -9.30
N PRO A 325 0.28 0.84 -10.24
CA PRO A 325 -0.29 1.43 -11.46
C PRO A 325 -1.06 0.40 -12.29
N PHE A 326 -0.58 -0.82 -12.39
CA PHE A 326 -1.26 -1.89 -13.13
C PHE A 326 -2.54 -2.35 -12.43
N ALA A 327 -2.52 -2.46 -11.10
CA ALA A 327 -3.72 -2.75 -10.31
C ALA A 327 -4.77 -1.63 -10.45
N ALA A 328 -4.35 -0.37 -10.46
CA ALA A 328 -5.23 0.78 -10.70
C ALA A 328 -5.81 0.77 -12.11
N VAL A 329 -5.03 0.39 -13.13
CA VAL A 329 -5.50 0.23 -14.52
C VAL A 329 -6.57 -0.87 -14.62
N VAL A 330 -6.34 -2.04 -14.01
CA VAL A 330 -7.33 -3.13 -13.97
C VAL A 330 -8.60 -2.68 -13.27
N PHE A 331 -8.49 -1.97 -12.15
CA PHE A 331 -9.62 -1.43 -11.42
C PHE A 331 -10.41 -0.42 -12.27
N LEU A 332 -9.73 0.56 -12.87
CA LEU A 332 -10.38 1.59 -13.72
C LEU A 332 -11.02 0.99 -14.97
N SER A 333 -10.36 0.01 -15.61
CA SER A 333 -10.93 -0.71 -16.77
C SER A 333 -12.23 -1.40 -16.41
N SER A 334 -12.23 -2.12 -15.28
CA SER A 334 -13.41 -2.83 -14.79
C SER A 334 -14.54 -1.85 -14.41
N LEU A 335 -14.21 -0.72 -13.79
CA LEU A 335 -15.17 0.33 -13.43
C LEU A 335 -15.75 0.99 -14.69
N TRP A 336 -14.93 1.25 -15.71
CA TRP A 336 -15.35 1.83 -16.98
C TRP A 336 -16.35 0.94 -17.73
N VAL A 337 -16.09 -0.37 -17.82
CA VAL A 337 -17.01 -1.34 -18.42
C VAL A 337 -18.34 -1.34 -17.69
N ARG A 338 -18.33 -1.31 -16.36
CA ARG A 338 -19.55 -1.24 -15.54
C ARG A 338 -20.36 0.02 -15.81
N GLU A 339 -19.74 1.19 -15.82
CA GLU A 339 -20.39 2.47 -16.07
C GLU A 339 -21.00 2.51 -17.48
N ARG A 340 -20.30 2.01 -18.49
CA ARG A 340 -20.83 1.91 -19.85
C ARG A 340 -22.07 1.01 -19.97
N ARG A 341 -22.04 -0.15 -19.28
CA ARG A 341 -23.19 -1.06 -19.24
C ARG A 341 -24.41 -0.41 -18.58
N ALA A 342 -24.19 0.34 -17.49
CA ALA A 342 -25.26 1.05 -16.80
C ALA A 342 -25.90 2.14 -17.68
N VAL A 343 -25.13 2.90 -18.45
CA VAL A 343 -25.61 3.93 -19.38
C VAL A 343 -26.37 3.27 -20.51
N ALA A 344 -25.89 2.18 -21.09
CA ALA A 344 -26.57 1.45 -22.15
C ALA A 344 -27.92 0.87 -21.69
N ALA A 345 -28.00 0.32 -20.50
CA ALA A 345 -29.23 -0.20 -19.92
C ALA A 345 -30.27 0.91 -19.67
N ALA A 346 -29.82 2.08 -19.18
CA ALA A 346 -30.71 3.24 -18.98
C ALA A 346 -31.27 3.79 -20.32
N GLY A 347 -30.43 3.82 -21.37
CA GLY A 347 -30.86 4.22 -22.70
C GLY A 347 -31.91 3.28 -23.33
N ALA A 348 -31.72 1.96 -23.15
CA ALA A 348 -32.68 0.97 -23.63
C ALA A 348 -34.04 1.04 -22.90
N ALA A 349 -34.02 1.33 -21.59
CA ALA A 349 -35.24 1.49 -20.80
C ALA A 349 -36.05 2.74 -21.21
N SER A 350 -35.38 3.84 -21.59
CA SER A 350 -36.04 5.07 -22.04
C SER A 350 -36.68 4.95 -23.42
N THR A 351 -36.08 4.17 -24.33
CA THR A 351 -36.66 3.92 -25.69
C THR A 351 -37.84 2.95 -25.67
N GLY A 352 -37.85 1.96 -24.72
CA GLY A 352 -38.97 1.03 -24.55
C GLY A 352 -40.21 1.62 -23.85
N ALA A 353 -40.06 2.77 -23.15
CA ALA A 353 -41.18 3.45 -22.50
C ALA A 353 -41.90 4.48 -23.41
N SER A 354 -41.34 4.75 -24.59
CA SER A 354 -41.92 5.68 -25.58
C SER A 354 -42.61 4.97 -26.75
N SER A 355 -42.65 3.65 -26.78
CA SER A 355 -43.39 2.80 -27.71
C SER A 355 -44.65 2.23 -27.04
#